data_4e5bcdce27fdfd094d352907c56e7471
#
_entry.id   4e5bcdce27fdfd094d352907c56e7471
#
_cell.length_a   1.000
_cell.length_b   1.000
_cell.length_c   1.000
_cell.angle_alpha   90.00
_cell.angle_beta   90.00
_cell.angle_gamma   90.00
#
_symmetry.space_group_name_H-M   'P 1'
#
loop_
_entity.id
_entity.type
_entity.pdbx_description
1 polymer ?
#
loop_
_entity_poly.entity_id
_entity_poly.type
_entity_poly.pdbx_seq_one_letter_code
_entity_poly.pdbx_strand_id
1 'polypeptide(L)'
;MAFYFFTIFIIVEKYTTSIFMTETNTLVIGASVSGLAMAASLQKQGIEYTIIEKQTQVATPWRNHYQRLHLHTNKGLSQLPFKQFSKDIPLYPSRQQVVDYLDGYQREFNIQPIFNTQAKSIKQEDGYWLTETNNGTFQSKYLVMATGAYGKPKDIQFKGMETFPGKILHSYGYKTGADFKAQRVLVVGFGNSACEIAIDLHEQGAVPSMAVRSPVNVIPRDVFGIPILQLGLMMSALPPRLADKLNAPLMRFLVGDITKLGLKKLPYGPLEQIKTYATVPLLDIGTIKHIREGHIKIYDNIDHISGSTIHFVDGKQEDFDAIVAGIGYYRDYAEIIEVDKSRFEDLKLPVTKQKYFGKDGLYFCGFWVAPTGQIREISLDAQKIATDIAGKQRA
;
A
#
# COMPACT_ATOMS: atom_id res chain seq x y z
N MET A 1 18.04 77.74 -22.51
CA MET A 1 16.97 76.94 -21.85
C MET A 1 16.89 75.64 -22.54
N ALA A 2 17.62 74.60 -21.96
CA ALA A 2 17.73 73.30 -22.53
C ALA A 2 16.88 72.33 -21.70
N PHE A 3 15.89 71.71 -22.35
CA PHE A 3 15.08 70.67 -21.75
C PHE A 3 15.80 69.31 -21.91
N TYR A 4 16.21 68.68 -20.79
CA TYR A 4 16.67 67.30 -20.74
C TYR A 4 15.48 66.37 -20.64
N PHE A 5 15.27 65.53 -21.66
CA PHE A 5 14.37 64.42 -21.62
C PHE A 5 15.12 63.25 -20.97
N PHE A 6 14.70 62.83 -19.77
CA PHE A 6 15.14 61.57 -19.15
C PHE A 6 14.26 60.44 -19.66
N THR A 7 14.81 59.59 -20.52
CA THR A 7 14.16 58.34 -20.93
C THR A 7 14.51 57.27 -19.89
N ILE A 8 13.54 56.92 -19.05
CA ILE A 8 13.66 55.82 -18.14
C ILE A 8 13.47 54.52 -18.94
N PHE A 9 14.55 53.77 -19.16
CA PHE A 9 14.48 52.39 -19.64
C PHE A 9 14.08 51.51 -18.46
N ILE A 10 12.83 51.04 -18.45
CA ILE A 10 12.39 49.94 -17.57
C ILE A 10 12.87 48.67 -18.20
N ILE A 11 13.97 48.10 -17.67
CA ILE A 11 14.40 46.73 -17.95
C ILE A 11 13.45 45.83 -17.18
N VAL A 12 12.45 45.30 -17.86
CA VAL A 12 11.67 44.18 -17.37
C VAL A 12 12.55 42.95 -17.55
N GLU A 13 13.33 42.60 -16.53
CA GLU A 13 13.90 41.26 -16.43
C GLU A 13 12.75 40.26 -16.35
N LYS A 14 12.39 39.68 -17.50
CA LYS A 14 11.68 38.41 -17.53
C LYS A 14 12.60 37.37 -16.87
N TYR A 15 12.36 37.06 -15.61
CA TYR A 15 12.83 35.83 -15.01
C TYR A 15 12.15 34.68 -15.75
N THR A 16 12.71 34.29 -16.87
CA THR A 16 12.51 32.97 -17.44
C THR A 16 13.19 32.03 -16.48
N THR A 17 12.44 31.47 -15.55
CA THR A 17 12.85 30.27 -14.82
C THR A 17 13.17 29.26 -15.92
N SER A 18 14.45 29.04 -16.17
CA SER A 18 14.90 27.99 -17.08
C SER A 18 14.38 26.68 -16.46
N ILE A 19 13.30 26.17 -17.02
CA ILE A 19 12.77 24.86 -16.63
C ILE A 19 13.81 23.89 -17.13
N PHE A 20 14.66 23.40 -16.23
CA PHE A 20 15.60 22.33 -16.54
C PHE A 20 14.79 21.11 -16.93
N MET A 21 14.79 20.79 -18.23
CA MET A 21 14.19 19.58 -18.77
C MET A 21 15.25 18.48 -18.86
N THR A 22 15.00 17.38 -18.17
CA THR A 22 15.86 16.19 -18.21
C THR A 22 15.21 15.16 -19.11
N GLU A 23 15.88 14.79 -20.18
CA GLU A 23 15.44 13.70 -21.05
C GLU A 23 15.89 12.35 -20.50
N THR A 24 15.02 11.37 -20.56
CA THR A 24 15.33 9.98 -20.20
C THR A 24 14.49 9.03 -21.06
N ASN A 25 14.99 7.84 -21.34
CA ASN A 25 14.22 6.86 -22.07
C ASN A 25 13.02 6.36 -21.28
N THR A 26 13.25 5.97 -20.03
CA THR A 26 12.23 5.45 -19.11
C THR A 26 12.31 6.18 -17.79
N LEU A 27 11.22 6.82 -17.37
CA LEU A 27 11.08 7.42 -16.07
C LEU A 27 10.33 6.48 -15.12
N VAL A 28 10.92 6.18 -13.96
CA VAL A 28 10.27 5.40 -12.89
C VAL A 28 9.96 6.33 -11.71
N ILE A 29 8.70 6.42 -11.30
CA ILE A 29 8.27 7.28 -10.18
C ILE A 29 8.06 6.45 -8.92
N GLY A 30 8.91 6.67 -7.92
CA GLY A 30 8.92 5.98 -6.62
C GLY A 30 10.07 4.96 -6.51
N ALA A 31 10.76 4.95 -5.36
CA ALA A 31 11.93 4.10 -5.11
C ALA A 31 11.74 3.20 -3.87
N SER A 32 10.57 2.59 -3.73
CA SER A 32 10.36 1.52 -2.77
C SER A 32 10.33 0.16 -3.50
N VAL A 33 9.58 -0.82 -3.01
CA VAL A 33 9.52 -2.21 -3.52
C VAL A 33 9.35 -2.24 -5.05
N SER A 34 8.35 -1.52 -5.58
CA SER A 34 8.05 -1.53 -7.03
C SER A 34 9.13 -0.85 -7.86
N GLY A 35 9.61 0.32 -7.41
CA GLY A 35 10.63 1.07 -8.16
C GLY A 35 11.98 0.36 -8.18
N LEU A 36 12.39 -0.24 -7.07
CA LEU A 36 13.62 -1.03 -7.00
C LEU A 36 13.54 -2.27 -7.91
N ALA A 37 12.41 -2.99 -7.88
CA ALA A 37 12.18 -4.13 -8.77
C ALA A 37 12.20 -3.72 -10.25
N MET A 38 11.59 -2.58 -10.57
CA MET A 38 11.60 -2.01 -11.93
C MET A 38 13.02 -1.66 -12.39
N ALA A 39 13.76 -0.90 -11.57
CA ALA A 39 15.10 -0.45 -11.88
C ALA A 39 16.03 -1.64 -12.23
N ALA A 40 16.07 -2.66 -11.36
CA ALA A 40 16.87 -3.85 -11.61
C ALA A 40 16.40 -4.64 -12.87
N SER A 41 15.09 -4.68 -13.12
CA SER A 41 14.55 -5.36 -14.31
C SER A 41 14.90 -4.63 -15.59
N LEU A 42 14.87 -3.29 -15.59
CA LEU A 42 15.32 -2.45 -16.71
C LEU A 42 16.82 -2.62 -16.97
N GLN A 43 17.65 -2.61 -15.93
CA GLN A 43 19.09 -2.88 -16.05
C GLN A 43 19.39 -4.24 -16.69
N LYS A 44 18.65 -5.29 -16.31
CA LYS A 44 18.80 -6.63 -16.89
C LYS A 44 18.45 -6.70 -18.38
N GLN A 45 17.61 -5.77 -18.86
CA GLN A 45 17.27 -5.63 -20.29
C GLN A 45 18.17 -4.64 -21.03
N GLY A 46 19.11 -3.98 -20.35
CA GLY A 46 19.99 -2.95 -20.93
C GLY A 46 19.25 -1.65 -21.26
N ILE A 47 18.14 -1.37 -20.57
CA ILE A 47 17.33 -0.18 -20.81
C ILE A 47 17.82 0.95 -19.90
N GLU A 48 18.07 2.12 -20.49
CA GLU A 48 18.38 3.34 -19.77
C GLU A 48 17.12 3.86 -19.06
N TYR A 49 17.27 4.26 -17.78
CA TYR A 49 16.18 4.77 -16.98
C TYR A 49 16.64 5.82 -15.99
N THR A 50 15.70 6.67 -15.59
CA THR A 50 15.82 7.54 -14.42
C THR A 50 14.76 7.14 -13.39
N ILE A 51 15.14 7.09 -12.12
CA ILE A 51 14.21 6.83 -11.02
C ILE A 51 14.18 8.02 -10.07
N ILE A 52 12.98 8.53 -9.78
CA ILE A 52 12.76 9.65 -8.85
C ILE A 52 12.01 9.19 -7.61
N GLU A 53 12.35 9.78 -6.46
CA GLU A 53 11.71 9.49 -5.17
C GLU A 53 11.48 10.79 -4.39
N LYS A 54 10.26 10.97 -3.88
CA LYS A 54 9.88 12.17 -3.10
C LYS A 54 10.56 12.24 -1.73
N GLN A 55 10.98 11.12 -1.19
CA GLN A 55 11.63 11.01 0.11
C GLN A 55 13.15 11.09 -0.01
N THR A 56 13.83 11.07 1.14
CA THR A 56 15.31 11.17 1.24
C THR A 56 16.04 9.83 1.07
N GLN A 57 15.30 8.72 1.02
CA GLN A 57 15.85 7.36 0.99
C GLN A 57 14.85 6.35 0.42
N VAL A 58 15.34 5.19 0.00
CA VAL A 58 14.48 4.10 -0.46
C VAL A 58 13.68 3.47 0.70
N ALA A 59 12.66 2.70 0.36
CA ALA A 59 11.87 1.93 1.32
C ALA A 59 11.19 2.75 2.44
N THR A 60 11.02 4.06 2.28
CA THR A 60 10.46 4.94 3.31
C THR A 60 9.09 4.49 3.85
N PRO A 61 8.13 3.97 3.04
CA PRO A 61 6.89 3.42 3.58
C PRO A 61 7.13 2.29 4.60
N TRP A 62 8.09 1.40 4.32
CA TRP A 62 8.44 0.30 5.23
C TRP A 62 9.09 0.81 6.52
N ARG A 63 9.99 1.79 6.43
CA ARG A 63 10.63 2.41 7.61
C ARG A 63 9.60 3.08 8.52
N ASN A 64 8.55 3.65 7.94
CA ASN A 64 7.51 4.37 8.66
C ASN A 64 6.41 3.48 9.25
N HIS A 65 6.35 2.20 8.92
CA HIS A 65 5.41 1.26 9.52
C HIS A 65 5.69 1.01 11.01
N TYR A 66 4.68 0.47 11.71
CA TYR A 66 4.79 0.10 13.11
C TYR A 66 5.83 -1.02 13.34
N GLN A 67 6.38 -1.07 14.56
CA GLN A 67 7.55 -1.90 14.87
C GLN A 67 7.25 -3.41 14.77
N ARG A 68 6.05 -3.84 15.17
CA ARG A 68 5.62 -5.24 15.17
C ARG A 68 5.42 -5.82 13.77
N LEU A 69 5.35 -4.99 12.74
CA LEU A 69 5.02 -5.45 11.38
C LEU A 69 5.97 -6.55 10.90
N HIS A 70 5.37 -7.65 10.49
CA HIS A 70 6.02 -8.74 9.76
C HIS A 70 5.33 -8.95 8.42
N LEU A 71 6.04 -9.47 7.44
CA LEU A 71 5.40 -9.93 6.21
C LEU A 71 4.38 -11.02 6.53
N HIS A 72 3.18 -10.90 5.99
CA HIS A 72 2.16 -11.96 6.08
C HIS A 72 2.35 -13.03 5.01
N THR A 73 3.19 -12.75 4.02
CA THR A 73 3.62 -13.69 2.98
C THR A 73 5.01 -14.20 3.31
N ASN A 74 5.27 -15.48 3.06
CA ASN A 74 6.58 -16.06 3.33
C ASN A 74 7.68 -15.42 2.47
N LYS A 75 8.93 -15.47 2.95
CA LYS A 75 10.07 -14.83 2.27
C LYS A 75 10.29 -15.34 0.84
N GLY A 76 9.95 -16.59 0.53
CA GLY A 76 10.07 -17.15 -0.82
C GLY A 76 9.11 -16.52 -1.83
N LEU A 77 7.92 -16.07 -1.38
CA LEU A 77 6.93 -15.32 -2.18
C LEU A 77 7.07 -13.80 -2.05
N SER A 78 8.08 -13.31 -1.35
CA SER A 78 8.26 -11.90 -1.05
C SER A 78 9.61 -11.35 -1.54
N GLN A 79 10.22 -12.02 -2.52
CA GLN A 79 11.50 -11.63 -3.10
C GLN A 79 11.31 -10.67 -4.28
N LEU A 80 12.25 -9.74 -4.43
CA LEU A 80 12.41 -8.94 -5.64
C LEU A 80 13.16 -9.76 -6.72
N PRO A 81 13.07 -9.35 -8.00
CA PRO A 81 13.78 -10.04 -9.07
C PRO A 81 15.28 -10.15 -8.78
N PHE A 82 15.87 -11.30 -9.10
CA PHE A 82 17.32 -11.54 -9.09
C PHE A 82 18.01 -11.58 -7.72
N LYS A 83 17.29 -11.33 -6.59
CA LYS A 83 17.84 -11.43 -5.24
C LYS A 83 16.89 -12.13 -4.29
N GLN A 84 17.42 -13.10 -3.57
CA GLN A 84 16.69 -13.82 -2.53
C GLN A 84 16.92 -13.20 -1.14
N PHE A 85 15.98 -13.42 -0.21
CA PHE A 85 16.30 -13.23 1.21
C PHE A 85 17.37 -14.22 1.66
N SER A 86 18.23 -13.81 2.57
CA SER A 86 19.21 -14.70 3.17
C SER A 86 18.53 -15.88 3.89
N LYS A 87 19.25 -17.02 3.98
CA LYS A 87 18.72 -18.26 4.57
C LYS A 87 18.40 -18.13 6.07
N ASP A 88 19.18 -17.30 6.78
CA ASP A 88 19.02 -17.00 8.21
C ASP A 88 17.80 -16.14 8.56
N ILE A 89 17.23 -15.44 7.58
CA ILE A 89 16.00 -14.67 7.77
C ILE A 89 14.81 -15.60 8.04
N PRO A 90 13.97 -15.32 9.05
CA PRO A 90 12.76 -16.10 9.33
C PRO A 90 11.83 -16.25 8.14
N LEU A 91 10.93 -17.24 8.19
CA LEU A 91 9.93 -17.50 7.13
C LEU A 91 9.08 -16.25 6.83
N TYR A 92 8.76 -15.47 7.85
CA TYR A 92 8.03 -14.20 7.78
C TYR A 92 8.95 -13.07 8.27
N PRO A 93 9.65 -12.37 7.36
CA PRO A 93 10.57 -11.29 7.71
C PRO A 93 9.88 -10.16 8.47
N SER A 94 10.56 -9.64 9.49
CA SER A 94 10.13 -8.42 10.19
C SER A 94 10.27 -7.19 9.30
N ARG A 95 9.60 -6.10 9.69
CA ARG A 95 9.73 -4.78 9.05
C ARG A 95 11.19 -4.39 8.84
N GLN A 96 12.04 -4.53 9.87
CA GLN A 96 13.45 -4.14 9.76
C GLN A 96 14.20 -5.02 8.76
N GLN A 97 13.96 -6.34 8.76
CA GLN A 97 14.57 -7.26 7.81
C GLN A 97 14.15 -6.98 6.36
N VAL A 98 12.91 -6.50 6.14
CA VAL A 98 12.47 -6.03 4.82
C VAL A 98 13.21 -4.75 4.43
N VAL A 99 13.36 -3.79 5.34
CA VAL A 99 14.13 -2.55 5.09
C VAL A 99 15.58 -2.88 4.73
N ASP A 100 16.24 -3.74 5.51
CA ASP A 100 17.64 -4.15 5.28
C ASP A 100 17.80 -4.87 3.93
N TYR A 101 16.82 -5.69 3.56
CA TYR A 101 16.77 -6.35 2.27
C TYR A 101 16.66 -5.36 1.11
N LEU A 102 15.79 -4.35 1.22
CA LEU A 102 15.60 -3.32 0.20
C LEU A 102 16.84 -2.41 0.06
N ASP A 103 17.47 -2.05 1.16
CA ASP A 103 18.73 -1.30 1.16
C ASP A 103 19.86 -2.12 0.53
N GLY A 104 19.94 -3.39 0.88
CA GLY A 104 20.89 -4.34 0.28
C GLY A 104 20.60 -4.57 -1.20
N TYR A 105 19.34 -4.51 -1.62
CA TYR A 105 18.95 -4.60 -3.02
C TYR A 105 19.39 -3.36 -3.81
N GLN A 106 19.13 -2.17 -3.28
CA GLN A 106 19.57 -0.91 -3.89
C GLN A 106 21.09 -0.90 -4.12
N ARG A 107 21.87 -1.29 -3.10
CA ARG A 107 23.33 -1.33 -3.19
C ARG A 107 23.85 -2.35 -4.21
N GLU A 108 23.31 -3.56 -4.20
CA GLU A 108 23.75 -4.65 -5.09
C GLU A 108 23.54 -4.32 -6.56
N PHE A 109 22.39 -3.70 -6.90
CA PHE A 109 22.08 -3.29 -8.26
C PHE A 109 22.55 -1.86 -8.57
N ASN A 110 23.29 -1.20 -7.67
CA ASN A 110 23.75 0.18 -7.84
C ASN A 110 22.64 1.13 -8.33
N ILE A 111 21.43 1.01 -7.76
CA ILE A 111 20.29 1.85 -8.14
C ILE A 111 20.45 3.22 -7.50
N GLN A 112 20.40 4.29 -8.31
CA GLN A 112 20.66 5.68 -7.87
C GLN A 112 19.39 6.53 -8.05
N PRO A 113 18.45 6.54 -7.08
CA PRO A 113 17.28 7.40 -7.16
C PRO A 113 17.65 8.87 -7.00
N ILE A 114 17.00 9.75 -7.75
CA ILE A 114 17.01 11.18 -7.49
C ILE A 114 16.03 11.46 -6.37
N PHE A 115 16.56 11.56 -5.15
CA PHE A 115 15.76 11.79 -3.95
C PHE A 115 15.23 13.22 -3.86
N ASN A 116 14.28 13.47 -2.93
CA ASN A 116 13.62 14.75 -2.72
C ASN A 116 12.95 15.29 -4.01
N THR A 117 12.59 14.40 -4.93
CA THR A 117 12.00 14.73 -6.22
C THR A 117 10.60 14.17 -6.32
N GLN A 118 9.62 15.06 -6.13
CA GLN A 118 8.20 14.73 -6.11
C GLN A 118 7.54 15.08 -7.44
N ALA A 119 6.97 14.11 -8.13
CA ALA A 119 6.09 14.35 -9.27
C ALA A 119 4.82 15.10 -8.80
N LYS A 120 4.49 16.20 -9.49
CA LYS A 120 3.34 17.06 -9.21
C LYS A 120 2.25 16.93 -10.27
N SER A 121 2.66 16.90 -11.53
CA SER A 121 1.75 16.74 -12.66
C SER A 121 2.43 15.87 -13.74
N ILE A 122 1.63 15.12 -14.47
CA ILE A 122 2.08 14.22 -15.53
C ILE A 122 1.11 14.38 -16.70
N LYS A 123 1.65 14.78 -17.86
CA LYS A 123 0.88 14.92 -19.09
C LYS A 123 1.60 14.27 -20.28
N GLN A 124 0.88 14.01 -21.34
CA GLN A 124 1.44 13.51 -22.57
C GLN A 124 1.41 14.58 -23.67
N GLU A 125 2.56 14.88 -24.26
CA GLU A 125 2.71 15.82 -25.37
C GLU A 125 3.64 15.20 -26.42
N ASP A 126 3.29 15.31 -27.69
CA ASP A 126 4.08 14.84 -28.85
C ASP A 126 4.62 13.41 -28.72
N GLY A 127 3.87 12.52 -28.08
CA GLY A 127 4.25 11.12 -27.88
C GLY A 127 5.20 10.86 -26.70
N TYR A 128 5.53 11.90 -25.93
CA TYR A 128 6.34 11.81 -24.72
C TYR A 128 5.53 12.12 -23.46
N TRP A 129 5.98 11.55 -22.35
CA TRP A 129 5.47 11.87 -21.02
C TRP A 129 6.28 13.01 -20.40
N LEU A 130 5.64 14.12 -20.11
CA LEU A 130 6.20 15.22 -19.36
C LEU A 130 5.77 15.11 -17.89
N THR A 131 6.76 14.96 -17.01
CA THR A 131 6.56 14.87 -15.57
C THR A 131 7.14 16.11 -14.90
N GLU A 132 6.28 16.99 -14.44
CA GLU A 132 6.67 18.16 -13.65
C GLU A 132 6.95 17.76 -12.21
N THR A 133 8.07 18.21 -11.67
CA THR A 133 8.48 17.92 -10.28
C THR A 133 8.82 19.21 -9.54
N ASN A 134 9.14 19.13 -8.26
CA ASN A 134 9.73 20.23 -7.51
C ASN A 134 11.19 20.56 -7.92
N ASN A 135 11.85 19.70 -8.71
CA ASN A 135 13.25 19.82 -9.14
C ASN A 135 13.42 19.89 -10.67
N GLY A 136 12.40 20.40 -11.40
CA GLY A 136 12.41 20.48 -12.86
C GLY A 136 11.47 19.49 -13.51
N THR A 137 11.52 19.40 -14.84
CA THR A 137 10.64 18.57 -15.66
C THR A 137 11.44 17.44 -16.29
N PHE A 138 10.88 16.24 -16.25
CA PHE A 138 11.41 15.07 -16.96
C PHE A 138 10.57 14.80 -18.20
N GLN A 139 11.26 14.58 -19.33
CA GLN A 139 10.65 14.08 -20.55
C GLN A 139 11.06 12.62 -20.76
N SER A 140 10.08 11.73 -20.95
CA SER A 140 10.37 10.30 -21.14
C SER A 140 9.48 9.68 -22.20
N LYS A 141 10.02 8.69 -22.94
CA LYS A 141 9.23 7.89 -23.88
C LYS A 141 8.36 6.87 -23.16
N TYR A 142 8.86 6.32 -22.06
CA TYR A 142 8.15 5.38 -21.21
C TYR A 142 8.05 5.91 -19.79
N LEU A 143 6.88 5.75 -19.19
CA LEU A 143 6.61 6.16 -17.83
C LEU A 143 6.13 4.97 -16.99
N VAL A 144 6.80 4.71 -15.87
CA VAL A 144 6.41 3.65 -14.93
C VAL A 144 5.99 4.26 -13.60
N MET A 145 4.70 4.14 -13.29
CA MET A 145 4.16 4.47 -11.99
C MET A 145 4.51 3.34 -11.01
N ALA A 146 5.38 3.62 -10.05
CA ALA A 146 5.84 2.70 -8.99
C ALA A 146 5.55 3.24 -7.58
N THR A 147 4.59 4.17 -7.47
CA THR A 147 4.22 4.88 -6.23
C THR A 147 3.44 4.01 -5.24
N GLY A 148 2.99 2.83 -5.66
CA GLY A 148 2.20 1.91 -4.86
C GLY A 148 0.71 2.28 -4.77
N ALA A 149 -0.10 1.30 -4.35
CA ALA A 149 -1.55 1.45 -4.27
C ALA A 149 -2.05 2.07 -2.95
N TYR A 150 -1.17 2.36 -1.99
CA TYR A 150 -1.52 2.79 -0.63
C TYR A 150 -0.75 4.08 -0.26
N GLY A 151 -0.95 5.15 -1.04
CA GLY A 151 -0.16 6.37 -0.93
C GLY A 151 -0.60 7.30 0.21
N LYS A 152 -1.91 7.54 0.39
CA LYS A 152 -2.48 8.54 1.30
C LYS A 152 -3.43 7.91 2.30
N PRO A 153 -3.20 8.08 3.62
CA PRO A 153 -4.15 7.64 4.65
C PRO A 153 -5.53 8.27 4.43
N LYS A 154 -6.59 7.49 4.65
CA LYS A 154 -7.96 8.03 4.62
C LYS A 154 -8.19 8.97 5.78
N ASP A 155 -8.96 10.03 5.53
CA ASP A 155 -9.34 10.98 6.57
C ASP A 155 -10.21 10.31 7.64
N ILE A 156 -9.93 10.63 8.88
CA ILE A 156 -10.70 10.13 10.03
C ILE A 156 -11.86 11.09 10.24
N GLN A 157 -13.08 10.54 10.18
CA GLN A 157 -14.30 11.31 10.39
C GLN A 157 -15.28 10.46 11.22
N PHE A 158 -15.44 10.81 12.50
CA PHE A 158 -16.46 10.26 13.38
C PHE A 158 -17.30 11.41 13.94
N LYS A 159 -18.61 11.24 13.98
CA LYS A 159 -19.53 12.24 14.55
C LYS A 159 -19.16 12.48 16.02
N GLY A 160 -18.90 13.73 16.39
CA GLY A 160 -18.52 14.12 17.77
C GLY A 160 -17.06 13.88 18.13
N MET A 161 -16.19 13.53 17.16
CA MET A 161 -14.76 13.26 17.43
C MET A 161 -14.01 14.44 18.03
N GLU A 162 -14.48 15.66 17.79
CA GLU A 162 -13.93 16.90 18.34
C GLU A 162 -14.09 17.02 19.86
N THR A 163 -15.02 16.23 20.45
CA THR A 163 -15.22 16.19 21.91
C THR A 163 -14.30 15.18 22.61
N PHE A 164 -13.64 14.30 21.85
CA PHE A 164 -12.82 13.24 22.42
C PHE A 164 -11.54 13.79 23.04
N PRO A 165 -11.30 13.58 24.35
CA PRO A 165 -10.15 14.17 25.03
C PRO A 165 -8.84 13.43 24.74
N GLY A 166 -8.92 12.19 24.26
CA GLY A 166 -7.78 11.33 24.01
C GLY A 166 -7.18 11.49 22.61
N LYS A 167 -6.18 10.69 22.32
CA LYS A 167 -5.51 10.69 21.00
C LYS A 167 -6.32 9.92 19.97
N ILE A 168 -6.61 10.55 18.83
CA ILE A 168 -7.14 9.89 17.65
C ILE A 168 -6.04 9.90 16.56
N LEU A 169 -5.67 8.74 16.05
CA LEU A 169 -4.66 8.64 15.00
C LEU A 169 -5.01 7.57 13.96
N HIS A 170 -4.57 7.79 12.73
CA HIS A 170 -4.61 6.77 11.69
C HIS A 170 -3.53 5.70 11.95
N SER A 171 -3.76 4.44 11.55
CA SER A 171 -2.77 3.36 11.64
C SER A 171 -1.41 3.69 11.03
N TYR A 172 -1.35 4.64 10.08
CA TYR A 172 -0.11 5.19 9.54
C TYR A 172 0.75 5.89 10.60
N GLY A 173 0.13 6.59 11.55
CA GLY A 173 0.80 7.28 12.66
C GLY A 173 1.15 6.38 13.84
N TYR A 174 0.59 5.17 13.90
CA TYR A 174 0.87 4.21 14.97
C TYR A 174 2.28 3.61 14.83
N LYS A 175 3.01 3.47 15.95
CA LYS A 175 4.37 2.92 15.97
C LYS A 175 4.53 1.70 16.86
N THR A 176 4.00 1.72 18.08
CA THR A 176 4.10 0.64 19.05
C THR A 176 2.98 0.71 20.07
N GLY A 177 2.55 -0.44 20.59
CA GLY A 177 1.58 -0.52 21.69
C GLY A 177 2.11 0.03 23.01
N ALA A 178 3.42 0.11 23.17
CA ALA A 178 4.04 0.65 24.38
C ALA A 178 3.64 2.11 24.68
N ASP A 179 3.34 2.89 23.62
CA ASP A 179 2.86 4.28 23.74
C ASP A 179 1.46 4.38 24.39
N PHE A 180 0.75 3.25 24.54
CA PHE A 180 -0.63 3.14 25.02
C PHE A 180 -0.75 2.24 26.26
N LYS A 181 0.36 1.94 26.93
CA LYS A 181 0.37 1.04 28.09
C LYS A 181 -0.69 1.47 29.14
N ALA A 182 -1.44 0.48 29.65
CA ALA A 182 -2.55 0.63 30.57
C ALA A 182 -3.76 1.46 30.05
N GLN A 183 -3.78 1.88 28.78
CA GLN A 183 -4.90 2.62 28.18
C GLN A 183 -5.91 1.65 27.54
N ARG A 184 -7.19 2.03 27.56
CA ARG A 184 -8.26 1.41 26.77
C ARG A 184 -8.23 2.00 25.36
N VAL A 185 -7.90 1.19 24.38
CA VAL A 185 -7.68 1.66 23.00
C VAL A 185 -8.71 1.03 22.06
N LEU A 186 -9.48 1.88 21.37
CA LEU A 186 -10.37 1.43 20.32
C LEU A 186 -9.64 1.41 18.97
N VAL A 187 -9.49 0.23 18.38
CA VAL A 187 -8.99 0.06 17.03
C VAL A 187 -10.17 -0.01 16.06
N VAL A 188 -10.27 0.93 15.12
CA VAL A 188 -11.38 0.96 14.15
C VAL A 188 -10.97 0.25 12.87
N GLY A 189 -11.73 -0.79 12.50
CA GLY A 189 -11.49 -1.62 11.32
C GLY A 189 -11.09 -3.06 11.67
N PHE A 190 -11.05 -3.93 10.64
CA PHE A 190 -10.69 -5.35 10.77
C PHE A 190 -9.83 -5.84 9.59
N GLY A 191 -9.00 -4.95 9.03
CA GLY A 191 -7.96 -5.31 8.07
C GLY A 191 -6.68 -5.78 8.76
N ASN A 192 -5.71 -6.30 7.99
CA ASN A 192 -4.46 -6.83 8.54
C ASN A 192 -3.77 -5.86 9.51
N SER A 193 -3.65 -4.57 9.15
CA SER A 193 -3.04 -3.57 10.04
C SER A 193 -3.82 -3.34 11.34
N ALA A 194 -5.15 -3.25 11.27
CA ALA A 194 -5.97 -3.06 12.47
C ALA A 194 -5.84 -4.25 13.44
N CYS A 195 -5.91 -5.47 12.91
CA CYS A 195 -5.79 -6.69 13.69
C CYS A 195 -4.39 -6.85 14.32
N GLU A 196 -3.34 -6.56 13.56
CA GLU A 196 -1.97 -6.64 14.07
C GLU A 196 -1.68 -5.56 15.12
N ILE A 197 -2.22 -4.35 14.95
CA ILE A 197 -2.14 -3.28 15.96
C ILE A 197 -2.89 -3.66 17.24
N ALA A 198 -4.06 -4.29 17.13
CA ALA A 198 -4.80 -4.74 18.31
C ALA A 198 -4.03 -5.81 19.11
N ILE A 199 -3.32 -6.72 18.42
CA ILE A 199 -2.43 -7.69 19.07
C ILE A 199 -1.25 -6.97 19.75
N ASP A 200 -0.58 -6.05 19.03
CA ASP A 200 0.56 -5.29 19.56
C ASP A 200 0.18 -4.50 20.83
N LEU A 201 -0.96 -3.84 20.81
CA LEU A 201 -1.51 -3.13 21.97
C LEU A 201 -1.65 -4.05 23.18
N HIS A 202 -2.24 -5.25 22.98
CA HIS A 202 -2.40 -6.23 24.04
C HIS A 202 -1.05 -6.73 24.58
N GLU A 203 -0.14 -7.13 23.67
CA GLU A 203 1.20 -7.61 24.04
C GLU A 203 2.04 -6.57 24.79
N GLN A 204 1.80 -5.28 24.56
CA GLN A 204 2.48 -4.15 25.22
C GLN A 204 1.74 -3.63 26.45
N GLY A 205 0.65 -4.27 26.88
CA GLY A 205 -0.04 -3.98 28.13
C GLY A 205 -1.11 -2.88 28.04
N ALA A 206 -1.61 -2.57 26.85
CA ALA A 206 -2.84 -1.82 26.66
C ALA A 206 -4.06 -2.77 26.71
N VAL A 207 -5.27 -2.20 26.77
CA VAL A 207 -6.55 -2.92 26.74
C VAL A 207 -7.25 -2.61 25.40
N PRO A 208 -6.98 -3.40 24.33
CA PRO A 208 -7.56 -3.14 23.03
C PRO A 208 -9.01 -3.62 22.91
N SER A 209 -9.79 -2.86 22.14
CA SER A 209 -11.08 -3.27 21.60
C SER A 209 -11.11 -2.93 20.11
N MET A 210 -11.99 -3.57 19.35
CA MET A 210 -12.12 -3.30 17.91
C MET A 210 -13.54 -2.92 17.54
N ALA A 211 -13.71 -1.86 16.76
CA ALA A 211 -14.97 -1.48 16.13
C ALA A 211 -15.00 -2.01 14.68
N VAL A 212 -15.94 -2.93 14.38
CA VAL A 212 -15.98 -3.65 13.10
C VAL A 212 -17.31 -3.45 12.38
N ARG A 213 -17.33 -2.52 11.43
CA ARG A 213 -18.52 -2.14 10.67
C ARG A 213 -18.97 -3.20 9.66
N SER A 214 -18.01 -3.67 8.86
CA SER A 214 -18.30 -4.43 7.63
C SER A 214 -18.10 -5.94 7.86
N PRO A 215 -18.86 -6.79 7.14
CA PRO A 215 -18.60 -8.21 7.10
C PRO A 215 -17.17 -8.53 6.64
N VAL A 216 -16.61 -9.61 7.15
CA VAL A 216 -15.20 -9.98 6.92
C VAL A 216 -15.06 -11.44 6.50
N ASN A 217 -13.97 -11.75 5.82
CA ASN A 217 -13.43 -13.09 5.69
C ASN A 217 -12.11 -13.19 6.44
N VAL A 218 -11.92 -14.31 7.11
CA VAL A 218 -10.72 -14.62 7.89
C VAL A 218 -10.12 -15.93 7.37
N ILE A 219 -8.83 -15.92 7.07
CA ILE A 219 -8.07 -17.12 6.71
C ILE A 219 -6.82 -17.19 7.62
N PRO A 220 -6.44 -18.38 8.09
CA PRO A 220 -5.22 -18.53 8.88
C PRO A 220 -4.01 -18.21 7.99
N ARG A 221 -2.95 -17.63 8.56
CA ARG A 221 -1.69 -17.41 7.82
C ARG A 221 -1.03 -18.73 7.44
N ASP A 222 -1.11 -19.71 8.32
CA ASP A 222 -0.51 -21.02 8.14
C ASP A 222 -1.55 -22.14 8.39
N VAL A 223 -1.46 -23.22 7.61
CA VAL A 223 -2.27 -24.43 7.77
C VAL A 223 -1.32 -25.60 7.94
N PHE A 224 -1.26 -26.17 9.14
CA PHE A 224 -0.32 -27.25 9.50
C PHE A 224 1.15 -26.92 9.14
N GLY A 225 1.56 -25.66 9.36
CA GLY A 225 2.92 -25.19 9.07
C GLY A 225 3.16 -24.83 7.59
N ILE A 226 2.16 -24.96 6.73
CA ILE A 226 2.23 -24.57 5.31
C ILE A 226 1.55 -23.19 5.15
N PRO A 227 2.25 -22.20 4.59
CA PRO A 227 1.65 -20.89 4.31
C PRO A 227 0.41 -21.00 3.42
N ILE A 228 -0.72 -20.40 3.84
CA ILE A 228 -2.00 -20.51 3.14
C ILE A 228 -1.91 -20.00 1.67
N LEU A 229 -1.05 -19.02 1.40
CA LEU A 229 -0.85 -18.50 0.06
C LEU A 229 -0.20 -19.52 -0.89
N GLN A 230 0.60 -20.46 -0.40
CA GLN A 230 1.12 -21.57 -1.21
C GLN A 230 0.00 -22.52 -1.61
N LEU A 231 -0.92 -22.83 -0.68
CA LEU A 231 -2.12 -23.60 -0.98
C LEU A 231 -3.04 -22.85 -1.97
N GLY A 232 -3.17 -21.54 -1.81
CA GLY A 232 -3.91 -20.67 -2.73
C GLY A 232 -3.36 -20.69 -4.16
N LEU A 233 -2.04 -20.77 -4.34
CA LEU A 233 -1.41 -20.94 -5.65
C LEU A 233 -1.82 -22.24 -6.33
N MET A 234 -1.84 -23.35 -5.61
CA MET A 234 -2.25 -24.66 -6.14
C MET A 234 -3.71 -24.66 -6.60
N MET A 235 -4.57 -23.89 -5.93
CA MET A 235 -6.00 -23.77 -6.26
C MET A 235 -6.31 -22.63 -7.23
N SER A 236 -5.33 -21.85 -7.66
CA SER A 236 -5.52 -20.68 -8.51
C SER A 236 -6.09 -20.99 -9.90
N ALA A 237 -5.93 -22.22 -10.37
CA ALA A 237 -6.49 -22.72 -11.65
C ALA A 237 -8.01 -22.97 -11.59
N LEU A 238 -8.60 -23.11 -10.39
CA LEU A 238 -10.03 -23.34 -10.24
C LEU A 238 -10.82 -22.01 -10.28
N PRO A 239 -12.10 -22.02 -10.73
CA PRO A 239 -13.01 -20.91 -10.53
C PRO A 239 -13.09 -20.53 -9.05
N PRO A 240 -13.04 -19.24 -8.68
CA PRO A 240 -12.93 -18.81 -7.27
C PRO A 240 -14.01 -19.39 -6.36
N ARG A 241 -15.28 -19.36 -6.80
CA ARG A 241 -16.42 -19.89 -6.05
C ARG A 241 -16.30 -21.38 -5.77
N LEU A 242 -15.80 -22.15 -6.73
CA LEU A 242 -15.61 -23.60 -6.57
C LEU A 242 -14.50 -23.87 -5.57
N ALA A 243 -13.37 -23.18 -5.72
CA ALA A 243 -12.25 -23.29 -4.78
C ALA A 243 -12.65 -22.89 -3.35
N ASP A 244 -13.39 -21.81 -3.18
CA ASP A 244 -13.91 -21.39 -1.86
C ASP A 244 -14.87 -22.42 -1.28
N LYS A 245 -15.76 -23.01 -2.08
CA LYS A 245 -16.70 -24.05 -1.63
C LYS A 245 -15.96 -25.30 -1.16
N LEU A 246 -14.94 -25.73 -1.87
CA LEU A 246 -14.12 -26.88 -1.50
C LEU A 246 -13.33 -26.64 -0.22
N ASN A 247 -12.85 -25.41 -0.01
CA ASN A 247 -12.08 -25.04 1.19
C ASN A 247 -12.94 -24.71 2.42
N ALA A 248 -14.22 -24.44 2.26
CA ALA A 248 -15.09 -23.97 3.33
C ALA A 248 -15.11 -24.86 4.57
N PRO A 249 -15.16 -26.23 4.48
CA PRO A 249 -15.11 -27.09 5.65
C PRO A 249 -13.79 -26.97 6.43
N LEU A 250 -12.66 -26.91 5.72
CA LEU A 250 -11.35 -26.74 6.33
C LEU A 250 -11.23 -25.37 7.03
N MET A 251 -11.68 -24.30 6.38
CA MET A 251 -11.68 -22.97 6.97
C MET A 251 -12.56 -22.90 8.22
N ARG A 252 -13.73 -23.56 8.18
CA ARG A 252 -14.61 -23.64 9.35
C ARG A 252 -13.97 -24.40 10.51
N PHE A 253 -13.21 -25.46 10.23
CA PHE A 253 -12.47 -26.19 11.24
C PHE A 253 -11.34 -25.36 11.86
N LEU A 254 -10.55 -24.67 11.03
CA LEU A 254 -9.37 -23.91 11.48
C LEU A 254 -9.72 -22.58 12.17
N VAL A 255 -10.64 -21.82 11.60
CA VAL A 255 -11.01 -20.48 12.08
C VAL A 255 -12.22 -20.54 13.04
N GLY A 256 -13.10 -21.52 12.86
CA GLY A 256 -14.35 -21.64 13.59
C GLY A 256 -15.44 -20.68 13.06
N ASP A 257 -16.49 -20.52 13.87
CA ASP A 257 -17.59 -19.61 13.55
C ASP A 257 -17.32 -18.21 14.14
N ILE A 258 -16.90 -17.29 13.28
CA ILE A 258 -16.56 -15.90 13.66
C ILE A 258 -17.79 -15.08 14.09
N THR A 259 -19.01 -15.54 13.74
CA THR A 259 -20.24 -14.81 14.13
C THR A 259 -20.49 -14.89 15.64
N LYS A 260 -20.05 -15.98 16.27
CA LYS A 260 -20.08 -16.14 17.73
C LYS A 260 -19.13 -15.20 18.48
N LEU A 261 -18.22 -14.55 17.75
CA LEU A 261 -17.26 -13.59 18.27
C LEU A 261 -17.70 -12.13 18.03
N GLY A 262 -18.95 -11.91 17.60
CA GLY A 262 -19.48 -10.57 17.29
C GLY A 262 -19.11 -10.05 15.89
N LEU A 263 -18.48 -10.86 15.04
CA LEU A 263 -18.11 -10.48 13.68
C LEU A 263 -19.20 -10.88 12.68
N LYS A 264 -19.34 -10.08 11.61
CA LYS A 264 -20.24 -10.38 10.48
C LYS A 264 -19.44 -11.10 9.38
N LYS A 265 -19.98 -12.18 8.79
CA LYS A 265 -19.31 -12.94 7.74
C LYS A 265 -19.76 -12.46 6.35
N LEU A 266 -18.82 -12.36 5.40
CA LEU A 266 -19.14 -12.09 3.99
C LEU A 266 -19.93 -13.25 3.37
N PRO A 267 -20.85 -12.97 2.42
CA PRO A 267 -21.66 -14.00 1.75
C PRO A 267 -20.87 -14.81 0.70
N TYR A 268 -19.63 -14.44 0.42
CA TYR A 268 -18.71 -15.08 -0.52
C TYR A 268 -17.38 -15.41 0.16
N GLY A 269 -16.61 -16.31 -0.46
CA GLY A 269 -15.35 -16.78 0.12
C GLY A 269 -14.15 -15.89 -0.15
N PRO A 270 -12.96 -16.22 0.45
CA PRO A 270 -11.75 -15.41 0.36
C PRO A 270 -11.18 -15.28 -1.06
N LEU A 271 -11.24 -16.31 -1.89
CA LEU A 271 -10.72 -16.26 -3.26
C LEU A 271 -11.61 -15.42 -4.17
N GLU A 272 -12.95 -15.52 -4.02
CA GLU A 272 -13.89 -14.65 -4.71
C GLU A 272 -13.69 -13.19 -4.26
N GLN A 273 -13.47 -12.96 -2.96
CA GLN A 273 -13.16 -11.63 -2.42
C GLN A 273 -11.95 -11.00 -3.12
N ILE A 274 -10.87 -11.74 -3.30
CA ILE A 274 -9.66 -11.22 -3.94
C ILE A 274 -9.85 -11.04 -5.45
N LYS A 275 -10.34 -12.08 -6.15
CA LYS A 275 -10.37 -12.10 -7.62
C LYS A 275 -11.50 -11.24 -8.21
N THR A 276 -12.63 -11.12 -7.52
CA THR A 276 -13.80 -10.39 -8.00
C THR A 276 -13.89 -8.99 -7.43
N TYR A 277 -13.62 -8.83 -6.13
CA TYR A 277 -13.77 -7.55 -5.43
C TYR A 277 -12.44 -6.87 -5.10
N ALA A 278 -11.30 -7.53 -5.40
CA ALA A 278 -9.94 -7.04 -5.18
C ALA A 278 -9.68 -6.45 -3.80
N THR A 279 -10.25 -7.10 -2.82
CA THR A 279 -10.02 -6.80 -1.42
C THR A 279 -9.35 -8.00 -0.76
N VAL A 280 -8.43 -7.74 0.18
CA VAL A 280 -7.67 -8.79 0.85
C VAL A 280 -8.45 -9.25 2.08
N PRO A 281 -8.70 -10.56 2.27
CA PRO A 281 -9.22 -11.08 3.52
C PRO A 281 -8.22 -10.87 4.65
N LEU A 282 -8.66 -10.95 5.90
CA LEU A 282 -7.74 -10.99 7.03
C LEU A 282 -6.89 -12.26 6.97
N LEU A 283 -5.57 -12.09 6.95
CA LEU A 283 -4.60 -13.16 7.24
C LEU A 283 -4.39 -13.19 8.75
N ASP A 284 -5.10 -14.11 9.43
CA ASP A 284 -5.08 -14.17 10.89
C ASP A 284 -3.73 -14.69 11.41
N ILE A 285 -3.11 -13.87 12.25
CA ILE A 285 -1.85 -14.15 12.94
C ILE A 285 -2.04 -14.31 14.46
N GLY A 286 -3.31 -14.50 14.89
CA GLY A 286 -3.65 -14.68 16.30
C GLY A 286 -4.79 -13.79 16.79
N THR A 287 -5.31 -12.85 15.97
CA THR A 287 -6.40 -11.96 16.35
C THR A 287 -7.64 -12.73 16.81
N ILE A 288 -8.04 -13.75 16.06
CA ILE A 288 -9.20 -14.58 16.40
C ILE A 288 -9.01 -15.30 17.75
N LYS A 289 -7.79 -15.74 18.06
CA LYS A 289 -7.45 -16.32 19.36
C LYS A 289 -7.65 -15.29 20.48
N HIS A 290 -7.06 -14.09 20.34
CA HIS A 290 -7.18 -13.03 21.35
C HIS A 290 -8.63 -12.55 21.57
N ILE A 291 -9.45 -12.50 20.52
CA ILE A 291 -10.89 -12.23 20.64
C ILE A 291 -11.58 -13.34 21.42
N ARG A 292 -11.30 -14.60 21.12
CA ARG A 292 -11.90 -15.78 21.75
C ARG A 292 -11.53 -15.90 23.25
N GLU A 293 -10.32 -15.49 23.59
CA GLU A 293 -9.80 -15.44 24.96
C GLU A 293 -10.26 -14.20 25.74
N GLY A 294 -10.98 -13.28 25.10
CA GLY A 294 -11.48 -12.06 25.73
C GLY A 294 -10.45 -10.95 25.89
N HIS A 295 -9.26 -11.10 25.33
CA HIS A 295 -8.20 -10.09 25.34
C HIS A 295 -8.51 -8.91 24.42
N ILE A 296 -9.30 -9.13 23.36
CA ILE A 296 -9.77 -8.11 22.42
C ILE A 296 -11.30 -8.19 22.35
N LYS A 297 -11.99 -7.13 22.76
CA LYS A 297 -13.44 -7.04 22.65
C LYS A 297 -13.85 -6.56 21.25
N ILE A 298 -15.00 -7.03 20.76
CA ILE A 298 -15.57 -6.60 19.46
C ILE A 298 -16.82 -5.76 19.71
N TYR A 299 -16.86 -4.60 19.05
CA TYR A 299 -17.99 -3.69 18.98
C TYR A 299 -18.45 -3.54 17.52
N ASP A 300 -19.70 -3.15 17.32
CA ASP A 300 -20.22 -2.78 16.00
C ASP A 300 -19.68 -1.40 15.57
N ASN A 301 -20.17 -0.83 14.50
CA ASN A 301 -19.75 0.48 14.00
C ASN A 301 -19.97 1.58 15.03
N ILE A 302 -19.10 2.59 15.03
CA ILE A 302 -19.28 3.80 15.81
C ILE A 302 -20.50 4.55 15.26
N ASP A 303 -21.43 4.94 16.15
CA ASP A 303 -22.52 5.86 15.86
C ASP A 303 -22.05 7.32 16.08
N HIS A 304 -21.62 7.64 17.30
CA HIS A 304 -21.05 8.93 17.65
C HIS A 304 -20.14 8.85 18.86
N ILE A 305 -19.40 9.94 19.09
CA ILE A 305 -18.48 10.13 20.23
C ILE A 305 -19.01 11.27 21.10
N SER A 306 -18.97 11.10 22.42
CA SER A 306 -19.34 12.12 23.40
C SER A 306 -18.35 12.11 24.56
N GLY A 307 -17.40 13.05 24.58
CA GLY A 307 -16.27 12.99 25.51
C GLY A 307 -15.46 11.73 25.30
N SER A 308 -15.13 11.00 26.37
CA SER A 308 -14.41 9.71 26.30
C SER A 308 -15.30 8.53 25.89
N THR A 309 -16.62 8.70 25.89
CA THR A 309 -17.59 7.63 25.64
C THR A 309 -17.84 7.46 24.14
N ILE A 310 -17.63 6.26 23.64
CA ILE A 310 -17.96 5.86 22.26
C ILE A 310 -19.30 5.14 22.28
N HIS A 311 -20.26 5.62 21.48
CA HIS A 311 -21.56 5.01 21.27
C HIS A 311 -21.54 4.19 19.98
N PHE A 312 -22.03 2.95 20.04
CA PHE A 312 -22.07 2.03 18.90
C PHE A 312 -23.50 1.87 18.37
N VAL A 313 -23.64 1.53 17.10
CA VAL A 313 -24.95 1.41 16.41
C VAL A 313 -25.83 0.32 16.99
N ASP A 314 -25.30 -0.63 17.74
CA ASP A 314 -26.03 -1.68 18.47
C ASP A 314 -26.53 -1.24 19.86
N GLY A 315 -26.36 0.05 20.21
CA GLY A 315 -26.79 0.65 21.47
C GLY A 315 -25.81 0.46 22.63
N LYS A 316 -24.71 -0.24 22.44
CA LYS A 316 -23.63 -0.32 23.44
C LYS A 316 -22.85 0.97 23.50
N GLN A 317 -22.22 1.20 24.65
CA GLN A 317 -21.30 2.31 24.86
C GLN A 317 -20.16 1.88 25.78
N GLU A 318 -18.97 2.47 25.58
CA GLU A 318 -17.79 2.25 26.43
C GLU A 318 -16.86 3.44 26.34
N ASP A 319 -16.10 3.69 27.43
CA ASP A 319 -15.10 4.75 27.49
C ASP A 319 -13.75 4.26 26.98
N PHE A 320 -13.09 5.11 26.19
CA PHE A 320 -11.75 4.85 25.69
C PHE A 320 -10.80 6.02 25.96
N ASP A 321 -9.51 5.71 26.03
CA ASP A 321 -8.45 6.66 26.29
C ASP A 321 -7.74 7.06 24.96
N ALA A 322 -7.84 6.22 23.92
CA ALA A 322 -7.32 6.51 22.58
C ALA A 322 -8.08 5.75 21.48
N ILE A 323 -8.01 6.25 20.24
CA ILE A 323 -8.58 5.63 19.05
C ILE A 323 -7.49 5.48 17.98
N VAL A 324 -7.34 4.26 17.43
CA VAL A 324 -6.46 3.98 16.29
C VAL A 324 -7.30 3.56 15.08
N ALA A 325 -7.35 4.40 14.04
CA ALA A 325 -8.16 4.18 12.86
C ALA A 325 -7.40 3.37 11.80
N GLY A 326 -7.70 2.07 11.72
CA GLY A 326 -7.22 1.14 10.70
C GLY A 326 -8.14 1.09 9.48
N ILE A 327 -8.50 2.26 8.93
CA ILE A 327 -9.55 2.44 7.90
C ILE A 327 -9.03 2.44 6.46
N GLY A 328 -7.72 2.21 6.27
CA GLY A 328 -7.08 2.06 4.97
C GLY A 328 -6.66 3.38 4.33
N TYR A 329 -6.37 3.32 3.02
CA TYR A 329 -5.71 4.39 2.27
C TYR A 329 -6.51 4.76 1.04
N TYR A 330 -6.35 6.02 0.58
CA TYR A 330 -6.73 6.44 -0.76
C TYR A 330 -5.70 5.94 -1.78
N ARG A 331 -6.11 5.86 -3.02
CA ARG A 331 -5.25 5.51 -4.15
C ARG A 331 -5.12 6.77 -5.01
N ASP A 332 -3.99 7.49 -4.87
CA ASP A 332 -3.84 8.87 -5.35
C ASP A 332 -3.19 9.03 -6.73
N TYR A 333 -2.82 7.96 -7.44
CA TYR A 333 -2.08 8.07 -8.70
C TYR A 333 -2.87 8.83 -9.80
N ALA A 334 -4.21 8.81 -9.75
CA ALA A 334 -5.06 9.50 -10.71
C ALA A 334 -5.09 11.04 -10.51
N GLU A 335 -4.66 11.55 -9.36
CA GLU A 335 -4.66 12.98 -9.07
C GLU A 335 -3.56 13.73 -9.82
N ILE A 336 -2.42 13.08 -10.09
CA ILE A 336 -1.26 13.71 -10.72
C ILE A 336 -1.14 13.44 -12.22
N ILE A 337 -1.95 12.55 -12.79
CA ILE A 337 -1.92 12.22 -14.22
C ILE A 337 -3.02 12.98 -14.94
N GLU A 338 -2.61 13.95 -15.75
CA GLU A 338 -3.50 14.75 -16.60
C GLU A 338 -3.71 14.04 -17.95
N VAL A 339 -4.51 13.02 -17.94
CA VAL A 339 -4.97 12.36 -19.17
C VAL A 339 -6.49 12.33 -19.16
N ASP A 340 -7.07 12.14 -20.35
CA ASP A 340 -8.51 11.95 -20.47
C ASP A 340 -8.98 10.89 -19.46
N LYS A 341 -9.75 11.36 -18.45
CA LYS A 341 -10.26 10.50 -17.38
C LYS A 341 -11.10 9.35 -17.90
N SER A 342 -11.72 9.50 -19.09
CA SER A 342 -12.42 8.40 -19.76
C SER A 342 -11.48 7.22 -20.08
N ARG A 343 -10.20 7.47 -20.30
CA ARG A 343 -9.16 6.41 -20.42
C ARG A 343 -8.92 5.66 -19.13
N PHE A 344 -9.29 6.26 -17.99
CA PHE A 344 -9.11 5.73 -16.62
C PHE A 344 -10.41 5.45 -15.88
N GLU A 345 -11.59 5.73 -16.45
CA GLU A 345 -12.88 5.36 -15.83
C GLU A 345 -12.98 3.84 -15.60
N ASP A 346 -12.33 3.06 -16.44
CA ASP A 346 -12.09 1.64 -16.21
C ASP A 346 -10.99 1.37 -15.15
N LEU A 347 -10.25 2.38 -14.68
CA LEU A 347 -9.28 2.35 -13.58
C LEU A 347 -9.93 2.47 -12.20
N LYS A 348 -11.21 2.17 -12.05
CA LYS A 348 -11.72 1.72 -10.76
C LYS A 348 -10.95 0.49 -10.38
N LEU A 349 -9.87 0.72 -9.64
CA LEU A 349 -9.05 -0.36 -9.13
C LEU A 349 -9.91 -1.43 -8.46
N PRO A 350 -9.54 -2.67 -8.71
CA PRO A 350 -8.31 -3.09 -9.36
C PRO A 350 -8.48 -3.08 -10.85
N VAL A 351 -7.72 -2.26 -11.46
CA VAL A 351 -7.56 -2.29 -12.90
C VAL A 351 -7.23 -3.69 -13.31
N THR A 352 -7.93 -4.21 -14.27
CA THR A 352 -7.51 -5.45 -14.92
C THR A 352 -6.13 -5.20 -15.52
N LYS A 353 -5.13 -5.97 -15.12
CA LYS A 353 -3.71 -5.92 -15.56
C LYS A 353 -3.53 -5.70 -17.07
N GLN A 354 -4.55 -5.95 -17.86
CA GLN A 354 -4.48 -6.03 -19.31
C GLN A 354 -4.86 -4.74 -20.03
N LYS A 355 -5.69 -3.87 -19.48
CA LYS A 355 -6.25 -2.72 -20.23
C LYS A 355 -5.26 -1.56 -20.43
N TYR A 356 -4.28 -1.40 -19.54
CA TYR A 356 -3.33 -0.27 -19.57
C TYR A 356 -1.86 -0.69 -19.60
N PHE A 357 -1.58 -1.94 -19.84
CA PHE A 357 -0.22 -2.42 -19.90
C PHE A 357 0.49 -1.84 -21.14
N GLY A 358 1.32 -0.84 -20.92
CA GLY A 358 2.15 -0.23 -21.97
C GLY A 358 1.41 0.55 -23.05
N LYS A 359 0.13 0.89 -22.84
CA LYS A 359 -0.58 1.78 -23.74
C LYS A 359 0.06 3.16 -23.70
N ASP A 360 0.39 3.70 -24.86
CA ASP A 360 1.08 4.98 -25.00
C ASP A 360 2.38 5.10 -24.16
N GLY A 361 3.04 3.96 -23.85
CA GLY A 361 4.25 3.94 -23.04
C GLY A 361 4.03 4.08 -21.52
N LEU A 362 2.78 4.04 -21.03
CA LEU A 362 2.46 4.12 -19.60
C LEU A 362 2.31 2.74 -18.96
N TYR A 363 2.95 2.55 -17.80
CA TYR A 363 2.92 1.33 -17.03
C TYR A 363 2.63 1.59 -15.56
N PHE A 364 2.04 0.59 -14.89
CA PHE A 364 1.79 0.58 -13.46
C PHE A 364 2.40 -0.66 -12.83
N CYS A 365 3.34 -0.50 -11.90
CA CYS A 365 3.98 -1.61 -11.20
C CYS A 365 3.53 -1.66 -9.74
N GLY A 366 2.92 -2.79 -9.34
CA GLY A 366 2.51 -3.00 -7.94
C GLY A 366 1.17 -2.43 -7.54
N PHE A 367 0.27 -2.19 -8.48
CA PHE A 367 -1.07 -1.64 -8.22
C PHE A 367 -2.17 -2.69 -8.11
N TRP A 368 -1.86 -3.96 -8.32
CA TRP A 368 -2.84 -5.05 -8.35
C TRP A 368 -2.93 -5.76 -7.01
N VAL A 369 -4.13 -6.20 -6.66
CA VAL A 369 -4.35 -7.13 -5.55
C VAL A 369 -4.38 -8.55 -6.09
N ALA A 370 -3.56 -9.42 -5.53
CA ALA A 370 -3.47 -10.81 -5.94
C ALA A 370 -3.45 -11.78 -4.76
N PRO A 371 -3.99 -12.99 -4.93
CA PRO A 371 -4.00 -14.01 -3.89
C PRO A 371 -2.61 -14.59 -3.58
N THR A 372 -1.61 -14.23 -4.35
CA THR A 372 -0.25 -14.79 -4.31
C THR A 372 0.76 -13.94 -3.56
N GLY A 373 0.33 -12.77 -3.07
CA GLY A 373 1.17 -11.80 -2.35
C GLY A 373 1.62 -10.63 -3.24
N GLN A 374 1.55 -9.44 -2.67
CA GLN A 374 1.80 -8.19 -3.39
C GLN A 374 3.25 -8.09 -3.91
N ILE A 375 4.25 -8.44 -3.10
CA ILE A 375 5.67 -8.32 -3.49
C ILE A 375 6.01 -9.29 -4.64
N ARG A 376 5.45 -10.52 -4.60
CA ARG A 376 5.60 -11.46 -5.71
C ARG A 376 5.05 -10.90 -7.02
N GLU A 377 3.87 -10.33 -6.99
CA GLU A 377 3.25 -9.74 -8.19
C GLU A 377 4.03 -8.53 -8.70
N ILE A 378 4.55 -7.69 -7.81
CA ILE A 378 5.48 -6.60 -8.16
C ILE A 378 6.69 -7.15 -8.93
N SER A 379 7.29 -8.24 -8.44
CA SER A 379 8.46 -8.86 -9.08
C SER A 379 8.16 -9.38 -10.48
N LEU A 380 6.99 -9.99 -10.67
CA LEU A 380 6.54 -10.47 -11.98
C LEU A 380 6.18 -9.32 -12.93
N ASP A 381 5.48 -8.30 -12.43
CA ASP A 381 5.10 -7.12 -13.20
C ASP A 381 6.35 -6.35 -13.67
N ALA A 382 7.34 -6.15 -12.79
CA ALA A 382 8.56 -5.44 -13.12
C ALA A 382 9.34 -6.11 -14.28
N GLN A 383 9.50 -7.43 -14.22
CA GLN A 383 10.16 -8.19 -15.29
C GLN A 383 9.37 -8.14 -16.61
N LYS A 384 8.03 -8.27 -16.54
CA LYS A 384 7.15 -8.21 -17.71
C LYS A 384 7.17 -6.83 -18.36
N ILE A 385 7.10 -5.75 -17.56
CA ILE A 385 7.18 -4.37 -18.03
C ILE A 385 8.52 -4.11 -18.72
N ALA A 386 9.63 -4.49 -18.10
CA ALA A 386 10.96 -4.32 -18.69
C ALA A 386 11.11 -5.07 -20.01
N THR A 387 10.55 -6.28 -20.11
CA THR A 387 10.56 -7.07 -21.36
C THR A 387 9.74 -6.40 -22.46
N ASP A 388 8.57 -5.85 -22.14
CA ASP A 388 7.71 -5.15 -23.11
C ASP A 388 8.38 -3.87 -23.64
N ILE A 389 8.98 -3.07 -22.73
CA ILE A 389 9.74 -1.86 -23.12
C ILE A 389 10.90 -2.25 -24.05
N ALA A 390 11.68 -3.30 -23.72
CA ALA A 390 12.77 -3.79 -24.56
C ALA A 390 12.28 -4.22 -25.95
N GLY A 391 11.14 -4.90 -26.02
CA GLY A 391 10.52 -5.28 -27.29
C GLY A 391 10.14 -4.07 -28.15
N LYS A 392 9.53 -3.05 -27.56
CA LYS A 392 9.13 -1.81 -28.26
C LYS A 392 10.29 -0.93 -28.70
N GLN A 393 11.47 -1.05 -28.06
CA GLN A 393 12.67 -0.33 -28.50
C GLN A 393 13.37 -0.98 -29.70
N ARG A 394 13.15 -2.29 -29.92
CA ARG A 394 13.72 -3.05 -31.02
C ARG A 394 12.83 -3.03 -32.28
N ALA A 395 11.56 -2.72 -32.14
CA ALA A 395 10.57 -2.60 -33.22
C ALA A 395 10.59 -1.20 -33.84
#